data_5d19f09d64f7b426216bf14d784c6bbd
#
_entry.id   5d19f09d64f7b426216bf14d784c6bbd
#
_cell.length_a   1.000
_cell.length_b   1.000
_cell.length_c   1.000
_cell.angle_alpha   90.00
_cell.angle_beta   90.00
_cell.angle_gamma   90.00
#
_symmetry.space_group_name_H-M   'P 1'
#
loop_
_entity.id
_entity.type
_entity.pdbx_description
1 polymer ?
#
loop_
_entity_poly.entity_id
_entity_poly.type
_entity_poly.pdbx_seq_one_letter_code
_entity_poly.pdbx_strand_id
1 'polypeptide(L)'
;MTFVPANEGIAKLNPYQPGKPISELERELGITDIVKLASNENPLGCSDKVKEAVAAELAEIGRYPDGGGFILKDQIQQQFGVAHNQITLGNGSNDLLEIFARAFVSEKDSVVYSQHAFAVYA
;
A
#
# COMPACT_ATOMS: atom_id res chain seq x y z
N MET A 1 22.61 28.19 0.00
CA MET A 1 22.08 26.83 0.15
C MET A 1 22.71 25.97 -0.93
N THR A 2 23.47 24.95 -0.57
CA THR A 2 24.04 24.00 -1.54
C THR A 2 22.93 23.02 -1.94
N PHE A 3 22.49 23.06 -3.18
CA PHE A 3 21.52 22.10 -3.71
C PHE A 3 22.19 20.73 -3.84
N VAL A 4 21.60 19.72 -3.24
CA VAL A 4 22.02 18.33 -3.42
C VAL A 4 21.20 17.75 -4.57
N PRO A 5 21.80 17.39 -5.70
CA PRO A 5 21.06 16.85 -6.83
C PRO A 5 20.49 15.47 -6.47
N ALA A 6 19.32 15.17 -6.98
CA ALA A 6 18.74 13.84 -6.87
C ALA A 6 19.59 12.83 -7.68
N ASN A 7 19.55 11.56 -7.27
CA ASN A 7 20.12 10.46 -8.04
C ASN A 7 19.53 10.47 -9.47
N GLU A 8 20.36 10.15 -10.48
CA GLU A 8 19.94 10.19 -11.89
C GLU A 8 18.68 9.34 -12.19
N GLY A 9 18.54 8.20 -11.54
CA GLY A 9 17.36 7.36 -11.67
C GLY A 9 16.09 8.08 -11.19
N ILE A 10 16.17 8.75 -10.05
CA ILE A 10 15.05 9.50 -9.46
C ILE A 10 14.74 10.76 -10.27
N ALA A 11 15.78 11.45 -10.77
CA ALA A 11 15.61 12.68 -11.56
C ALA A 11 14.83 12.45 -12.88
N LYS A 12 14.84 11.22 -13.39
CA LYS A 12 14.15 10.82 -14.63
C LYS A 12 12.74 10.26 -14.41
N LEU A 13 12.35 10.02 -13.16
CA LEU A 13 11.01 9.49 -12.86
C LEU A 13 9.94 10.56 -13.09
N ASN A 14 8.86 10.15 -13.74
CA ASN A 14 7.63 10.94 -13.76
C ASN A 14 6.90 10.74 -12.42
N PRO A 15 6.59 11.82 -11.68
CA PRO A 15 5.85 11.68 -10.43
C PRO A 15 4.50 10.98 -10.67
N TYR A 16 4.20 10.00 -9.83
CA TYR A 16 2.87 9.38 -9.85
C TYR A 16 1.81 10.43 -9.48
N GLN A 17 0.78 10.53 -10.29
CA GLN A 17 -0.38 11.37 -10.00
C GLN A 17 -1.50 10.47 -9.43
N PRO A 18 -1.79 10.56 -8.14
CA PRO A 18 -2.88 9.80 -7.54
C PRO A 18 -4.24 10.28 -8.05
N GLY A 19 -5.24 9.41 -7.96
CA GLY A 19 -6.62 9.80 -8.24
C GLY A 19 -7.07 10.95 -7.33
N LYS A 20 -7.77 11.93 -7.91
CA LYS A 20 -8.24 13.13 -7.18
C LYS A 20 -9.22 12.74 -6.07
N PRO A 21 -9.06 13.25 -4.83
CA PRO A 21 -10.03 13.07 -3.76
C PRO A 21 -11.39 13.70 -4.10
N ILE A 22 -12.48 13.09 -3.66
CA ILE A 22 -13.84 13.63 -3.85
C ILE A 22 -13.95 15.06 -3.30
N SER A 23 -13.46 15.29 -2.09
CA SER A 23 -13.51 16.61 -1.43
C SER A 23 -12.74 17.71 -2.16
N GLU A 24 -11.71 17.36 -2.93
CA GLU A 24 -11.00 18.31 -3.78
C GLU A 24 -11.84 18.70 -4.98
N LEU A 25 -12.47 17.72 -5.62
CA LEU A 25 -13.33 17.96 -6.78
C LEU A 25 -14.59 18.75 -6.39
N GLU A 26 -15.18 18.47 -5.23
CA GLU A 26 -16.30 19.25 -4.66
C GLU A 26 -15.92 20.73 -4.48
N ARG A 27 -14.73 21.00 -3.91
CA ARG A 27 -14.26 22.38 -3.72
C ARG A 27 -14.00 23.11 -5.04
N GLU A 28 -13.47 22.41 -6.03
CA GLU A 28 -13.14 23.04 -7.34
C GLU A 28 -14.37 23.34 -8.18
N LEU A 29 -15.32 22.42 -8.19
CA LEU A 29 -16.49 22.50 -9.08
C LEU A 29 -17.74 22.99 -8.40
N GLY A 30 -17.77 23.07 -7.07
CA GLY A 30 -18.95 23.46 -6.29
C GLY A 30 -20.12 22.47 -6.42
N ILE A 31 -19.82 21.19 -6.72
CA ILE A 31 -20.79 20.12 -6.87
C ILE A 31 -20.74 19.17 -5.67
N THR A 32 -21.86 18.55 -5.39
CA THR A 32 -22.01 17.48 -4.40
C THR A 32 -22.44 16.20 -5.09
N ASP A 33 -22.51 15.10 -4.37
CA ASP A 33 -23.04 13.84 -4.91
C ASP A 33 -22.16 13.22 -6.03
N ILE A 34 -20.85 13.26 -5.79
CA ILE A 34 -19.85 12.73 -6.72
C ILE A 34 -19.72 11.22 -6.56
N VAL A 35 -19.79 10.48 -7.67
CA VAL A 35 -19.49 9.05 -7.74
C VAL A 35 -18.05 8.87 -8.19
N LYS A 36 -17.18 8.37 -7.30
CA LYS A 36 -15.78 8.05 -7.62
C LYS A 36 -15.67 6.63 -8.14
N LEU A 37 -15.26 6.48 -9.41
CA LEU A 37 -15.02 5.20 -10.07
C LEU A 37 -13.51 4.91 -10.25
N ALA A 38 -12.65 5.61 -9.55
CA ALA A 38 -11.20 5.51 -9.63
C ALA A 38 -10.60 4.92 -8.34
N SER A 39 -9.30 4.56 -8.40
CA SER A 39 -8.47 4.11 -7.27
C SER A 39 -8.79 2.73 -6.71
N ASN A 40 -9.62 1.94 -7.38
CA ASN A 40 -10.00 0.58 -6.95
C ASN A 40 -10.50 0.51 -5.49
N GLU A 41 -11.15 1.58 -5.03
CA GLU A 41 -11.76 1.64 -3.70
C GLU A 41 -13.00 0.77 -3.63
N ASN A 42 -13.28 0.20 -2.46
CA ASN A 42 -14.50 -0.56 -2.23
C ASN A 42 -15.65 0.39 -1.83
N PRO A 43 -16.61 0.69 -2.72
CA PRO A 43 -17.71 1.62 -2.40
C PRO A 43 -18.68 1.07 -1.33
N LEU A 44 -18.65 -0.24 -1.07
CA LEU A 44 -19.48 -0.87 -0.02
C LEU A 44 -18.85 -0.70 1.38
N GLY A 45 -17.60 -0.21 1.45
CA GLY A 45 -16.88 -0.05 2.70
C GLY A 45 -16.43 -1.38 3.32
N CYS A 46 -16.32 -1.42 4.64
CA CYS A 46 -15.96 -2.61 5.40
C CYS A 46 -17.10 -3.08 6.29
N SER A 47 -17.05 -4.34 6.74
CA SER A 47 -18.06 -4.89 7.64
C SER A 47 -18.06 -4.20 9.02
N ASP A 48 -19.18 -4.25 9.73
CA ASP A 48 -19.26 -3.66 11.06
C ASP A 48 -18.33 -4.37 12.06
N LYS A 49 -18.10 -5.66 11.91
CA LYS A 49 -17.11 -6.41 12.71
C LYS A 49 -15.69 -5.84 12.56
N VAL A 50 -15.30 -5.38 11.37
CA VAL A 50 -13.99 -4.72 11.15
C VAL A 50 -13.95 -3.39 11.88
N LYS A 51 -15.02 -2.58 11.81
CA LYS A 51 -15.10 -1.29 12.52
C LYS A 51 -15.03 -1.47 14.04
N GLU A 52 -15.73 -2.45 14.57
CA GLU A 52 -15.71 -2.81 16.00
C GLU A 52 -14.31 -3.25 16.45
N ALA A 53 -13.63 -4.11 15.67
CA ALA A 53 -12.27 -4.55 15.98
C ALA A 53 -11.28 -3.37 15.99
N VAL A 54 -11.34 -2.49 14.98
CA VAL A 54 -10.49 -1.28 14.93
C VAL A 54 -10.76 -0.36 16.13
N ALA A 55 -12.04 -0.16 16.49
CA ALA A 55 -12.40 0.66 17.64
C ALA A 55 -11.88 0.08 18.98
N ALA A 56 -11.88 -1.24 19.12
CA ALA A 56 -11.33 -1.89 20.31
C ALA A 56 -9.80 -1.70 20.43
N GLU A 57 -9.07 -1.74 19.31
CA GLU A 57 -7.61 -1.56 19.29
C GLU A 57 -7.17 -0.12 19.61
N LEU A 58 -8.05 0.88 19.51
CA LEU A 58 -7.72 2.25 19.86
C LEU A 58 -7.30 2.43 21.33
N ALA A 59 -7.74 1.55 22.23
CA ALA A 59 -7.30 1.56 23.63
C ALA A 59 -5.80 1.24 23.80
N GLU A 60 -5.21 0.51 22.87
CA GLU A 60 -3.82 0.05 22.91
C GLU A 60 -2.90 0.83 21.94
N ILE A 61 -3.39 1.88 21.29
CA ILE A 61 -2.66 2.63 20.25
C ILE A 61 -1.32 3.21 20.73
N GLY A 62 -1.14 3.35 22.05
CA GLY A 62 0.13 3.80 22.66
C GLY A 62 1.24 2.76 22.68
N ARG A 63 0.99 1.54 22.23
CA ARG A 63 1.95 0.44 22.18
C ARG A 63 2.24 0.02 20.74
N TYR A 64 3.46 -0.44 20.51
CA TYR A 64 3.77 -1.05 19.22
C TYR A 64 3.02 -2.38 19.04
N PRO A 65 2.49 -2.66 17.85
CA PRO A 65 1.95 -3.97 17.54
C PRO A 65 3.05 -5.05 17.52
N ASP A 66 2.65 -6.32 17.53
CA ASP A 66 3.58 -7.43 17.32
C ASP A 66 4.24 -7.33 15.93
N GLY A 67 5.53 -7.05 15.92
CA GLY A 67 6.31 -6.95 14.68
C GLY A 67 6.42 -8.27 13.90
N GLY A 68 6.22 -9.40 14.56
CA GLY A 68 6.16 -10.72 13.93
C GLY A 68 4.83 -10.99 13.22
N GLY A 69 3.77 -10.29 13.63
CA GLY A 69 2.42 -10.43 13.09
C GLY A 69 1.84 -11.84 13.30
N PHE A 70 2.11 -12.44 14.46
CA PHE A 70 1.76 -13.83 14.72
C PHE A 70 0.28 -14.12 14.51
N ILE A 71 -0.61 -13.31 15.11
CA ILE A 71 -2.06 -13.48 15.00
C ILE A 71 -2.53 -13.41 13.54
N LEU A 72 -2.02 -12.44 12.79
CA LEU A 72 -2.37 -12.27 11.37
C LEU A 72 -1.87 -13.45 10.53
N LYS A 73 -0.63 -13.89 10.74
CA LYS A 73 -0.07 -15.05 10.03
C LYS A 73 -0.82 -16.34 10.36
N ASP A 74 -1.24 -16.52 11.62
CA ASP A 74 -2.02 -17.66 12.04
C ASP A 74 -3.38 -17.71 11.32
N GLN A 75 -4.07 -16.57 11.22
CA GLN A 75 -5.34 -16.47 10.47
C GLN A 75 -5.14 -16.74 8.97
N ILE A 76 -4.06 -16.22 8.37
CA ILE A 76 -3.72 -16.46 6.96
C ILE A 76 -3.43 -17.94 6.74
N GLN A 77 -2.68 -18.57 7.64
CA GLN A 77 -2.40 -20.01 7.59
C GLN A 77 -3.69 -20.83 7.66
N GLN A 78 -4.57 -20.53 8.58
CA GLN A 78 -5.84 -21.23 8.74
C GLN A 78 -6.74 -21.11 7.50
N GLN A 79 -6.77 -19.93 6.90
CA GLN A 79 -7.65 -19.66 5.77
C GLN A 79 -7.10 -20.18 4.43
N PHE A 80 -5.78 -20.10 4.22
CA PHE A 80 -5.16 -20.37 2.92
C PHE A 80 -4.24 -21.61 2.91
N GLY A 81 -3.98 -22.22 4.06
CA GLY A 81 -3.15 -23.41 4.16
C GLY A 81 -1.65 -23.17 3.92
N VAL A 82 -1.19 -21.93 4.04
CA VAL A 82 0.22 -21.56 3.89
C VAL A 82 0.94 -21.54 5.25
N ALA A 83 2.19 -21.97 5.30
CA ALA A 83 2.95 -21.98 6.56
C ALA A 83 3.43 -20.55 6.94
N HIS A 84 3.63 -20.29 8.23
CA HIS A 84 4.09 -18.98 8.74
C HIS A 84 5.37 -18.49 8.07
N ASN A 85 6.32 -19.37 7.76
CA ASN A 85 7.58 -19.05 7.07
C ASN A 85 7.41 -18.76 5.57
N GLN A 86 6.22 -18.91 5.03
CA GLN A 86 5.86 -18.55 3.65
C GLN A 86 5.11 -17.21 3.59
N ILE A 87 4.96 -16.51 4.72
CA ILE A 87 4.22 -15.26 4.81
C ILE A 87 5.17 -14.12 5.19
N THR A 88 5.28 -13.13 4.31
CA THR A 88 5.94 -11.85 4.58
C THR A 88 4.89 -10.77 4.71
N LEU A 89 5.00 -9.94 5.73
CA LEU A 89 4.09 -8.83 6.00
C LEU A 89 4.76 -7.50 5.68
N GLY A 90 3.97 -6.51 5.27
CA GLY A 90 4.40 -5.14 4.99
C GLY A 90 3.22 -4.17 5.05
N ASN A 91 3.51 -2.88 4.97
CA ASN A 91 2.50 -1.81 4.97
C ASN A 91 1.88 -1.63 3.57
N GLY A 92 1.19 -2.66 3.12
CA GLY A 92 0.61 -2.73 1.78
C GLY A 92 1.56 -3.35 0.75
N SER A 93 1.04 -3.57 -0.46
CA SER A 93 1.77 -4.26 -1.53
C SER A 93 3.00 -3.50 -2.03
N ASN A 94 2.98 -2.16 -2.01
CA ASN A 94 4.13 -1.36 -2.44
C ASN A 94 5.37 -1.61 -1.57
N ASP A 95 5.19 -1.66 -0.25
CA ASP A 95 6.25 -1.98 0.70
C ASP A 95 6.83 -3.37 0.43
N LEU A 96 5.97 -4.35 0.22
CA LEU A 96 6.40 -5.72 -0.10
C LEU A 96 7.15 -5.83 -1.43
N LEU A 97 6.72 -5.12 -2.46
CA LEU A 97 7.41 -5.09 -3.76
C LEU A 97 8.81 -4.48 -3.64
N GLU A 98 8.94 -3.40 -2.89
CA GLU A 98 10.24 -2.77 -2.63
C GLU A 98 11.16 -3.69 -1.81
N ILE A 99 10.66 -4.28 -0.72
CA ILE A 99 11.41 -5.23 0.11
C ILE A 99 11.89 -6.41 -0.74
N PHE A 100 11.01 -6.97 -1.57
CA PHE A 100 11.34 -8.08 -2.44
C PHE A 100 12.43 -7.70 -3.46
N ALA A 101 12.28 -6.57 -4.13
CA ALA A 101 13.26 -6.08 -5.09
C ALA A 101 14.62 -5.89 -4.43
N ARG A 102 14.68 -5.24 -3.25
CA ARG A 102 15.92 -5.04 -2.49
C ARG A 102 16.58 -6.34 -2.02
N ALA A 103 15.78 -7.37 -1.72
CA ALA A 103 16.28 -8.65 -1.23
C ALA A 103 16.83 -9.56 -2.34
N PHE A 104 16.27 -9.50 -3.55
CA PHE A 104 16.51 -10.50 -4.59
C PHE A 104 17.00 -9.94 -5.92
N VAL A 105 16.94 -8.62 -6.15
CA VAL A 105 17.33 -8.01 -7.42
C VAL A 105 18.63 -7.22 -7.26
N SER A 106 19.59 -7.48 -8.12
CA SER A 106 20.87 -6.78 -8.20
C SER A 106 21.02 -6.06 -9.54
N GLU A 107 22.09 -5.28 -9.71
CA GLU A 107 22.42 -4.62 -10.98
C GLU A 107 22.63 -5.58 -12.17
N LYS A 108 22.78 -6.88 -11.89
CA LYS A 108 22.97 -7.93 -12.92
C LYS A 108 21.67 -8.59 -13.35
N ASP A 109 20.59 -8.30 -12.66
CA ASP A 109 19.30 -8.92 -12.87
C ASP A 109 18.39 -8.02 -13.72
N SER A 110 17.45 -8.64 -14.40
CA SER A 110 16.41 -7.94 -15.15
C SER A 110 15.05 -8.28 -14.56
N VAL A 111 14.22 -7.27 -14.36
CA VAL A 111 12.85 -7.44 -13.90
C VAL A 111 11.90 -7.21 -15.07
N VAL A 112 10.97 -8.13 -15.26
CA VAL A 112 9.93 -8.03 -16.30
C VAL A 112 8.60 -7.74 -15.61
N TYR A 113 7.94 -6.67 -16.03
CA TYR A 113 6.62 -6.31 -15.55
C TYR A 113 5.75 -5.78 -16.69
N SER A 114 4.43 -5.73 -16.48
CA SER A 114 3.49 -5.23 -17.47
C SER A 114 3.72 -3.74 -17.76
N GLN A 115 3.66 -3.32 -19.00
CA GLN A 115 3.72 -1.90 -19.40
C GLN A 115 2.65 -1.05 -18.71
N HIS A 116 1.50 -1.65 -18.37
CA HIS A 116 0.38 -1.00 -17.70
C HIS A 116 0.30 -1.36 -16.19
N ALA A 117 1.41 -1.82 -15.62
CA ALA A 117 1.49 -2.07 -14.19
C ALA A 117 1.44 -0.77 -13.39
N PHE A 118 1.20 -0.89 -12.08
CA PHE A 118 1.23 0.25 -11.18
C PHE A 118 2.63 0.87 -11.11
N ALA A 119 2.71 2.18 -10.88
CA ALA A 119 3.94 2.97 -10.92
C ALA A 119 5.09 2.45 -10.03
N VAL A 120 4.77 1.69 -8.98
CA VAL A 120 5.77 1.10 -8.07
C VAL A 120 6.71 0.10 -8.75
N TYR A 121 6.32 -0.47 -9.91
CA TYR A 121 7.17 -1.42 -10.64
C TYR A 121 8.27 -0.75 -11.47
N ALA A 122 8.15 0.53 -11.75
CA ALA A 122 9.15 1.31 -12.48
C ALA A 122 10.12 1.99 -11.52
#